data_d9302900031813f1342ca3a1da55243f
#
_entry.id   d9302900031813f1342ca3a1da55243f
#
_cell.length_a   1.000
_cell.length_b   1.000
_cell.length_c   1.000
_cell.angle_alpha   90.00
_cell.angle_beta   90.00
_cell.angle_gamma   90.00
#
_symmetry.space_group_name_H-M   'P 1'
#
loop_
_entity.id
_entity.type
_entity.pdbx_description
1 polymer ?
#
loop_
_entity_poly.entity_id
_entity_poly.type
_entity_poly.pdbx_seq_one_letter_code
_entity_poly.pdbx_strand_id
1 'polypeptide(L)'
;HLGKKVLDNIEEVVREEMDKIGQEVKMNQLQTSELWKESGRWNKFGGEEFFSFENRDDKEFTMGATHEEISTALASDYISSYRDLDLTIYQIGRKFRDDHARKGLLRAKEFIMKDAYSFHRKQKGLDQKYKKFLERYRKIFERLGLEYSEVEADNGDMGGSRSHEFIAESEQGSDTYLKCRNETCRYGSKDLEEKECSNCGSDLRELKGIEIGHCFQLGDRYTTEDSIGLTYTTESGEEREVLMGCYGIGISR
;
A
#
# COMPACT_ATOMS: atom_id res chain seq x y z
N HIS A 1 21.62 -16.12 8.27
CA HIS A 1 21.25 -17.32 7.51
C HIS A 1 19.80 -17.74 7.78
N LEU A 2 19.38 -17.97 9.03
CA LEU A 2 18.00 -18.36 9.37
C LEU A 2 17.00 -17.25 9.01
N GLY A 3 17.26 -15.99 9.39
CA GLY A 3 16.40 -14.86 9.06
C GLY A 3 16.21 -14.67 7.55
N LYS A 4 17.25 -14.90 6.72
CA LYS A 4 17.11 -14.85 5.26
C LYS A 4 16.15 -15.93 4.75
N LYS A 5 16.20 -17.14 5.28
CA LYS A 5 15.26 -18.21 4.90
C LYS A 5 13.81 -17.88 5.29
N VAL A 6 13.62 -17.28 6.46
CA VAL A 6 12.29 -16.83 6.89
C VAL A 6 11.74 -15.77 5.93
N LEU A 7 12.54 -14.77 5.58
CA LEU A 7 12.15 -13.74 4.60
C LEU A 7 11.81 -14.36 3.24
N ASP A 8 12.63 -15.28 2.73
CA ASP A 8 12.37 -15.94 1.45
C ASP A 8 11.03 -16.69 1.46
N ASN A 9 10.75 -17.42 2.54
CA ASN A 9 9.48 -18.13 2.68
C ASN A 9 8.27 -17.18 2.76
N ILE A 10 8.41 -16.04 3.44
CA ILE A 10 7.35 -15.02 3.49
C ILE A 10 7.13 -14.43 2.10
N GLU A 11 8.20 -14.06 1.39
CA GLU A 11 8.12 -13.54 0.02
C GLU A 11 7.43 -14.53 -0.92
N GLU A 12 7.74 -15.83 -0.81
CA GLU A 12 7.13 -16.87 -1.63
C GLU A 12 5.62 -17.00 -1.37
N VAL A 13 5.19 -17.05 -0.11
CA VAL A 13 3.76 -17.06 0.25
C VAL A 13 3.03 -15.84 -0.30
N VAL A 14 3.64 -14.66 -0.20
CA VAL A 14 3.06 -13.41 -0.73
C VAL A 14 2.98 -13.46 -2.25
N ARG A 15 4.05 -13.88 -2.94
CA ARG A 15 4.10 -13.99 -4.40
C ARG A 15 3.03 -14.93 -4.94
N GLU A 16 2.89 -16.11 -4.37
CA GLU A 16 1.87 -17.09 -4.78
C GLU A 16 0.44 -16.56 -4.70
N GLU A 17 0.13 -15.70 -3.73
CA GLU A 17 -1.20 -15.10 -3.64
C GLU A 17 -1.36 -13.88 -4.55
N MET A 18 -0.29 -13.12 -4.78
CA MET A 18 -0.31 -11.94 -5.66
C MET A 18 -0.37 -12.34 -7.14
N ASP A 19 0.32 -13.38 -7.57
CA ASP A 19 0.28 -13.91 -8.95
C ASP A 19 -1.13 -14.30 -9.42
N LYS A 20 -2.04 -14.59 -8.49
CA LYS A 20 -3.46 -14.87 -8.80
C LYS A 20 -4.25 -13.63 -9.21
N ILE A 21 -3.76 -12.42 -8.91
CA ILE A 21 -4.52 -11.18 -9.07
C ILE A 21 -3.77 -10.03 -9.74
N GLY A 22 -2.46 -10.17 -9.96
CA GLY A 22 -1.61 -9.16 -10.58
C GLY A 22 -0.37 -9.77 -11.22
N GLN A 23 0.39 -8.96 -11.91
CA GLN A 23 1.64 -9.32 -12.58
C GLN A 23 2.83 -8.76 -11.82
N GLU A 24 3.84 -9.59 -11.52
CA GLU A 24 5.07 -9.12 -10.89
C GLU A 24 5.89 -8.26 -11.86
N VAL A 25 6.34 -7.11 -11.39
CA VAL A 25 7.23 -6.20 -12.11
C VAL A 25 8.39 -5.80 -11.20
N LYS A 26 9.41 -5.18 -11.76
CA LYS A 26 10.51 -4.60 -10.99
C LYS A 26 10.65 -3.13 -11.35
N MET A 27 10.35 -2.25 -10.41
CA MET A 27 10.47 -0.81 -10.56
C MET A 27 11.75 -0.27 -9.93
N ASN A 28 12.21 0.89 -10.43
CA ASN A 28 13.44 1.53 -9.99
C ASN A 28 13.34 2.01 -8.54
N GLN A 29 14.41 1.78 -7.76
CA GLN A 29 14.53 2.32 -6.41
C GLN A 29 15.09 3.75 -6.41
N LEU A 30 15.91 4.08 -7.40
CA LEU A 30 16.36 5.45 -7.63
C LEU A 30 15.29 6.18 -8.43
N GLN A 31 14.70 7.22 -7.85
CA GLN A 31 13.56 7.94 -8.40
C GLN A 31 13.92 9.42 -8.57
N THR A 32 13.45 10.03 -9.65
CA THR A 32 13.63 11.47 -9.89
C THR A 32 12.64 12.28 -9.04
N SER A 33 13.04 13.47 -8.60
CA SER A 33 12.18 14.38 -7.85
C SER A 33 10.99 14.90 -8.69
N GLU A 34 11.10 14.84 -10.00
CA GLU A 34 10.12 15.38 -10.96
C GLU A 34 8.73 14.75 -10.75
N LEU A 35 8.62 13.41 -10.78
CA LEU A 35 7.35 12.71 -10.54
C LEU A 35 6.73 13.01 -9.17
N TRP A 36 7.57 13.16 -8.15
CA TRP A 36 7.13 13.51 -6.81
C TRP A 36 6.65 14.96 -6.69
N LYS A 37 7.23 15.87 -7.50
CA LYS A 37 6.79 17.27 -7.62
C LYS A 37 5.47 17.35 -8.37
N GLU A 38 5.29 16.58 -9.44
CA GLU A 38 4.05 16.46 -10.20
C GLU A 38 2.89 15.94 -9.33
N SER A 39 3.10 14.91 -8.49
CA SER A 39 2.09 14.42 -7.56
C SER A 39 1.83 15.35 -6.36
N GLY A 40 2.62 16.42 -6.22
CA GLY A 40 2.55 17.37 -5.10
C GLY A 40 3.06 16.78 -3.77
N ARG A 41 3.70 15.60 -3.78
CA ARG A 41 4.18 14.93 -2.55
C ARG A 41 5.61 15.27 -2.17
N TRP A 42 6.41 15.86 -3.09
CA TRP A 42 7.80 16.23 -2.80
C TRP A 42 7.96 17.08 -1.55
N ASN A 43 7.14 18.11 -1.41
CA ASN A 43 7.20 19.04 -0.27
C ASN A 43 6.50 18.49 1.00
N LYS A 44 5.58 17.56 0.87
CA LYS A 44 4.83 16.96 1.99
C LYS A 44 5.61 15.85 2.67
N PHE A 45 6.25 14.98 1.90
CA PHE A 45 7.17 13.95 2.37
C PHE A 45 8.61 14.46 2.47
N GLY A 46 8.95 15.50 1.74
CA GLY A 46 10.28 15.86 1.30
C GLY A 46 11.18 16.61 2.27
N GLY A 47 10.77 16.79 3.52
CA GLY A 47 11.69 17.40 4.49
C GLY A 47 12.36 16.36 5.38
N GLU A 48 11.66 15.32 5.78
CA GLU A 48 12.09 14.46 6.88
C GLU A 48 12.02 12.94 6.56
N GLU A 49 11.28 12.52 5.51
CA GLU A 49 11.07 11.10 5.23
C GLU A 49 11.80 10.57 3.99
N PHE A 50 12.42 11.43 3.17
CA PHE A 50 13.15 11.03 1.98
C PHE A 50 14.66 10.98 2.20
N PHE A 51 15.30 9.96 1.65
CA PHE A 51 16.74 9.99 1.34
C PHE A 51 16.95 10.70 0.01
N SER A 52 16.89 12.04 0.00
CA SER A 52 17.08 12.87 -1.19
C SER A 52 18.54 13.30 -1.32
N PHE A 53 18.99 13.44 -2.58
CA PHE A 53 20.33 13.90 -2.92
C PHE A 53 20.36 14.45 -4.35
N GLU A 54 21.37 15.26 -4.63
CA GLU A 54 21.66 15.73 -5.98
C GLU A 54 22.73 14.86 -6.65
N ASN A 55 22.57 14.62 -7.95
CA ASN A 55 23.58 13.96 -8.75
C ASN A 55 24.63 14.97 -9.26
N ARG A 56 25.63 14.48 -10.03
CA ARG A 56 26.69 15.32 -10.59
C ARG A 56 26.21 16.40 -11.60
N ASP A 57 24.99 16.31 -12.06
CA ASP A 57 24.38 17.21 -13.05
C ASP A 57 23.33 18.13 -12.38
N ASP A 58 23.40 18.29 -11.07
CA ASP A 58 22.53 19.12 -10.21
C ASP A 58 21.04 18.72 -10.31
N LYS A 59 20.77 17.44 -10.58
CA LYS A 59 19.40 16.88 -10.57
C LYS A 59 19.10 16.20 -9.25
N GLU A 60 17.93 16.51 -8.72
CA GLU A 60 17.45 15.93 -7.46
C GLU A 60 16.87 14.52 -7.66
N PHE A 61 17.25 13.63 -6.79
CA PHE A 61 16.78 12.24 -6.72
C PHE A 61 16.38 11.88 -5.29
N THR A 62 15.59 10.82 -5.18
CA THR A 62 15.29 10.17 -3.91
C THR A 62 15.41 8.66 -4.02
N MET A 63 15.73 8.00 -2.90
CA MET A 63 15.52 6.56 -2.78
C MET A 63 14.03 6.27 -2.58
N GLY A 64 13.50 5.25 -3.25
CA GLY A 64 12.07 4.95 -3.28
C GLY A 64 11.47 4.66 -1.90
N ALA A 65 10.73 5.62 -1.36
CA ALA A 65 9.95 5.46 -0.14
C ALA A 65 8.66 4.66 -0.39
N THR A 66 8.09 4.84 -1.56
CA THR A 66 6.92 4.15 -2.14
C THR A 66 6.95 4.33 -3.66
N HIS A 67 5.99 3.76 -4.41
CA HIS A 67 6.06 3.75 -5.88
C HIS A 67 4.74 4.10 -6.58
N GLU A 68 3.85 4.90 -5.96
CA GLU A 68 2.63 5.37 -6.62
C GLU A 68 2.96 6.13 -7.90
N GLU A 69 3.90 7.08 -7.82
CA GLU A 69 4.33 7.92 -8.93
C GLU A 69 4.95 7.08 -10.07
N ILE A 70 5.90 6.24 -9.71
CA ILE A 70 6.59 5.37 -10.69
C ILE A 70 5.62 4.38 -11.33
N SER A 71 4.71 3.79 -10.56
CA SER A 71 3.73 2.83 -11.10
C SER A 71 2.74 3.50 -12.04
N THR A 72 2.35 4.75 -11.75
CA THR A 72 1.46 5.53 -12.62
C THR A 72 2.18 5.93 -13.91
N ALA A 73 3.42 6.42 -13.83
CA ALA A 73 4.24 6.72 -14.99
C ALA A 73 4.51 5.47 -15.86
N LEU A 74 4.81 4.33 -15.23
CA LEU A 74 4.94 3.06 -15.94
C LEU A 74 3.62 2.65 -16.62
N ALA A 75 2.50 2.80 -15.93
CA ALA A 75 1.19 2.46 -16.48
C ALA A 75 0.82 3.34 -17.69
N SER A 76 1.24 4.62 -17.72
CA SER A 76 0.97 5.54 -18.84
C SER A 76 1.65 5.11 -20.13
N ASP A 77 2.74 4.36 -20.07
CA ASP A 77 3.39 3.80 -21.25
C ASP A 77 2.60 2.61 -21.88
N TYR A 78 1.72 1.97 -21.11
CA TYR A 78 0.98 0.78 -21.52
C TYR A 78 -0.51 0.99 -21.69
N ILE A 79 -1.12 1.92 -20.94
CA ILE A 79 -2.54 2.20 -20.98
C ILE A 79 -2.80 3.35 -21.95
N SER A 80 -3.47 3.05 -23.05
CA SER A 80 -3.93 4.04 -24.04
C SER A 80 -5.43 3.93 -24.32
N SER A 81 -6.01 2.77 -24.08
CA SER A 81 -7.41 2.51 -24.38
C SER A 81 -8.11 1.71 -23.27
N TYR A 82 -9.42 1.70 -23.31
CA TYR A 82 -10.25 0.92 -22.39
C TYR A 82 -9.94 -0.59 -22.42
N ARG A 83 -9.26 -1.11 -23.44
CA ARG A 83 -8.91 -2.53 -23.58
C ARG A 83 -7.71 -2.91 -22.74
N ASP A 84 -6.87 -1.94 -22.38
CA ASP A 84 -5.66 -2.13 -21.59
C ASP A 84 -5.97 -2.17 -20.08
N LEU A 85 -7.21 -1.82 -19.71
CA LEU A 85 -7.71 -1.83 -18.34
C LEU A 85 -8.67 -3.04 -18.11
N ASP A 86 -8.72 -3.70 -16.94
CA ASP A 86 -8.11 -3.28 -15.66
C ASP A 86 -6.71 -3.91 -15.51
N LEU A 87 -5.71 -3.08 -15.32
CA LEU A 87 -4.33 -3.53 -15.09
C LEU A 87 -4.06 -3.68 -13.58
N THR A 88 -3.27 -4.66 -13.19
CA THR A 88 -2.75 -4.79 -11.82
C THR A 88 -1.32 -5.28 -11.88
N ILE A 89 -0.43 -4.51 -11.27
CA ILE A 89 0.99 -4.83 -11.14
C ILE A 89 1.40 -4.86 -9.68
N TYR A 90 2.42 -5.63 -9.33
CA TYR A 90 3.01 -5.63 -8.00
C TYR A 90 4.51 -5.86 -8.06
N GLN A 91 5.20 -5.49 -7.00
CA GLN A 91 6.60 -5.84 -6.79
C GLN A 91 6.85 -6.27 -5.34
N ILE A 92 7.92 -7.02 -5.13
CA ILE A 92 8.53 -7.23 -3.82
C ILE A 92 9.91 -6.58 -3.88
N GLY A 93 10.10 -5.51 -3.10
CA GLY A 93 11.32 -4.71 -3.20
C GLY A 93 11.64 -3.92 -1.95
N ARG A 94 12.83 -3.34 -1.94
CA ARG A 94 13.27 -2.48 -0.85
C ARG A 94 12.56 -1.14 -0.91
N LYS A 95 12.31 -0.58 0.26
CA LYS A 95 11.85 0.79 0.45
C LYS A 95 12.80 1.50 1.40
N PHE A 96 12.92 2.80 1.23
CA PHE A 96 13.83 3.64 1.97
C PHE A 96 13.05 4.82 2.55
N ARG A 97 13.02 4.93 3.88
CA ARG A 97 12.39 6.05 4.58
C ARG A 97 13.32 6.57 5.65
N ASP A 98 13.62 7.88 5.64
CA ASP A 98 14.47 8.52 6.64
C ASP A 98 13.69 8.83 7.93
N ASP A 99 12.94 7.87 8.39
CA ASP A 99 12.22 7.93 9.65
C ASP A 99 13.12 7.50 10.82
N HIS A 100 12.75 7.85 12.03
CA HIS A 100 13.47 7.43 13.22
C HIS A 100 13.45 5.91 13.40
N ALA A 101 14.60 5.29 13.11
CA ALA A 101 14.76 3.84 13.29
C ALA A 101 14.62 3.46 14.78
N ARG A 102 13.78 2.47 15.07
CA ARG A 102 13.53 1.97 16.41
C ARG A 102 12.98 0.56 16.38
N LYS A 103 13.16 -0.17 17.49
CA LYS A 103 12.63 -1.55 17.64
C LYS A 103 13.14 -2.53 16.54
N GLY A 104 14.39 -2.39 16.09
CA GLY A 104 15.01 -3.29 15.11
C GLY A 104 14.28 -3.29 13.77
N LEU A 105 13.85 -4.46 13.29
CA LEU A 105 13.20 -4.61 11.99
C LEU A 105 11.80 -3.99 11.90
N LEU A 106 11.15 -3.70 13.03
CA LEU A 106 9.79 -3.14 13.03
C LEU A 106 9.73 -1.73 12.44
N ARG A 107 10.80 -0.94 12.59
CA ARG A 107 10.90 0.39 12.02
C ARG A 107 12.34 0.69 11.59
N ALA A 108 12.74 0.14 10.45
CA ALA A 108 14.05 0.32 9.84
C ALA A 108 13.96 1.34 8.70
N LYS A 109 15.06 2.05 8.44
CA LYS A 109 15.17 3.01 7.33
C LYS A 109 15.16 2.33 5.96
N GLU A 110 15.63 1.10 5.88
CA GLU A 110 15.55 0.21 4.72
C GLU A 110 14.77 -1.04 5.12
N PHE A 111 13.75 -1.41 4.36
CA PHE A 111 12.91 -2.57 4.61
C PHE A 111 12.35 -3.17 3.31
N ILE A 112 11.90 -4.40 3.36
CA ILE A 112 11.27 -5.08 2.23
C ILE A 112 9.75 -4.93 2.33
N MET A 113 9.15 -4.51 1.23
CA MET A 113 7.70 -4.37 1.09
C MET A 113 7.21 -5.05 -0.18
N LYS A 114 6.07 -5.73 -0.12
CA LYS A 114 5.26 -5.98 -1.30
C LYS A 114 4.35 -4.77 -1.48
N ASP A 115 4.45 -4.12 -2.59
CA ASP A 115 3.56 -3.05 -3.01
C ASP A 115 2.91 -3.40 -4.35
N ALA A 116 1.60 -3.22 -4.42
CA ALA A 116 0.80 -3.48 -5.61
C ALA A 116 -0.04 -2.27 -5.98
N TYR A 117 -0.28 -2.10 -7.26
CA TYR A 117 -1.02 -0.98 -7.84
C TYR A 117 -2.02 -1.52 -8.85
N SER A 118 -3.24 -1.02 -8.78
CA SER A 118 -4.30 -1.43 -9.71
C SER A 118 -4.93 -0.21 -10.38
N PHE A 119 -5.23 -0.33 -11.67
CA PHE A 119 -5.69 0.74 -12.55
C PHE A 119 -7.01 0.34 -13.19
N HIS A 120 -8.05 1.16 -13.05
CA HIS A 120 -9.43 0.81 -13.37
C HIS A 120 -10.15 1.90 -14.15
N ARG A 121 -11.06 1.47 -15.03
CA ARG A 121 -11.94 2.37 -15.80
C ARG A 121 -13.07 2.97 -14.96
N LYS A 122 -13.53 2.26 -13.94
CA LYS A 122 -14.75 2.60 -13.18
C LYS A 122 -14.59 2.23 -11.72
N GLN A 123 -15.28 2.95 -10.85
CA GLN A 123 -15.33 2.69 -9.41
C GLN A 123 -15.68 1.23 -9.08
N LYS A 124 -16.64 0.65 -9.80
CA LYS A 124 -17.03 -0.76 -9.60
C LYS A 124 -15.84 -1.73 -9.80
N GLY A 125 -14.96 -1.48 -10.77
CA GLY A 125 -13.75 -2.28 -10.99
C GLY A 125 -12.77 -2.14 -9.82
N LEU A 126 -12.54 -0.92 -9.39
CA LEU A 126 -11.70 -0.61 -8.23
C LEU A 126 -12.25 -1.30 -6.96
N ASP A 127 -13.55 -1.20 -6.69
CA ASP A 127 -14.19 -1.84 -5.53
C ASP A 127 -14.05 -3.36 -5.54
N GLN A 128 -14.22 -3.98 -6.72
CA GLN A 128 -14.06 -5.43 -6.87
C GLN A 128 -12.60 -5.86 -6.67
N LYS A 129 -11.64 -5.11 -7.20
CA LYS A 129 -10.23 -5.39 -7.02
C LYS A 129 -9.80 -5.19 -5.55
N TYR A 130 -10.25 -4.12 -4.92
CA TYR A 130 -10.02 -3.85 -3.51
C TYR A 130 -10.47 -5.02 -2.62
N LYS A 131 -11.70 -5.52 -2.81
CA LYS A 131 -12.21 -6.70 -2.09
C LYS A 131 -11.33 -7.94 -2.33
N LYS A 132 -10.87 -8.16 -3.56
CA LYS A 132 -9.95 -9.27 -3.87
C LYS A 132 -8.62 -9.13 -3.14
N PHE A 133 -8.07 -7.91 -3.01
CA PHE A 133 -6.86 -7.70 -2.24
C PHE A 133 -7.05 -7.99 -0.75
N LEU A 134 -8.16 -7.54 -0.14
CA LEU A 134 -8.50 -7.90 1.24
C LEU A 134 -8.58 -9.42 1.43
N GLU A 135 -9.23 -10.14 0.51
CA GLU A 135 -9.32 -11.61 0.54
C GLU A 135 -7.93 -12.28 0.43
N ARG A 136 -7.04 -11.77 -0.45
CA ARG A 136 -5.68 -12.30 -0.58
C ARG A 136 -4.84 -12.02 0.65
N TYR A 137 -4.96 -10.83 1.24
CA TYR A 137 -4.25 -10.49 2.47
C TYR A 137 -4.66 -11.40 3.63
N ARG A 138 -5.96 -11.66 3.79
CA ARG A 138 -6.45 -12.64 4.78
C ARG A 138 -5.78 -14.00 4.59
N LYS A 139 -5.72 -14.49 3.35
CA LYS A 139 -5.06 -15.78 3.03
C LYS A 139 -3.56 -15.76 3.28
N ILE A 140 -2.87 -14.67 2.94
CA ILE A 140 -1.43 -14.53 3.22
C ILE A 140 -1.19 -14.62 4.73
N PHE A 141 -1.89 -13.82 5.53
CA PHE A 141 -1.67 -13.78 6.97
C PHE A 141 -2.09 -15.09 7.66
N GLU A 142 -3.16 -15.75 7.19
CA GLU A 142 -3.54 -17.09 7.64
C GLU A 142 -2.47 -18.14 7.34
N ARG A 143 -1.91 -18.14 6.13
CA ARG A 143 -0.80 -19.05 5.73
C ARG A 143 0.48 -18.81 6.52
N LEU A 144 0.72 -17.56 6.93
CA LEU A 144 1.84 -17.19 7.78
C LEU A 144 1.59 -17.46 9.28
N GLY A 145 0.38 -17.91 9.65
CA GLY A 145 0.00 -18.18 11.04
C GLY A 145 -0.14 -16.91 11.89
N LEU A 146 -0.41 -15.77 11.27
CA LEU A 146 -0.57 -14.49 11.97
C LEU A 146 -2.01 -14.28 12.40
N GLU A 147 -2.19 -13.90 13.67
CA GLU A 147 -3.45 -13.34 14.15
C GLU A 147 -3.46 -11.84 13.89
N TYR A 148 -4.57 -11.33 13.37
CA TYR A 148 -4.71 -9.92 13.01
C TYR A 148 -6.13 -9.41 13.19
N SER A 149 -6.25 -8.09 13.29
CA SER A 149 -7.50 -7.34 13.19
C SER A 149 -7.54 -6.54 11.89
N GLU A 150 -8.74 -6.37 11.34
CA GLU A 150 -9.01 -5.51 10.19
C GLU A 150 -9.58 -4.20 10.72
N VAL A 151 -8.92 -3.10 10.39
CA VAL A 151 -9.24 -1.77 10.89
C VAL A 151 -9.53 -0.87 9.71
N GLU A 152 -10.71 -0.27 9.65
CA GLU A 152 -10.96 0.82 8.71
C GLU A 152 -10.14 2.03 9.15
N ALA A 153 -9.36 2.60 8.22
CA ALA A 153 -8.36 3.59 8.54
C ALA A 153 -8.59 4.90 7.78
N ASP A 154 -8.01 5.98 8.28
CA ASP A 154 -7.88 7.22 7.55
C ASP A 154 -6.84 7.07 6.43
N ASN A 155 -7.10 7.69 5.29
CA ASN A 155 -6.21 7.63 4.13
C ASN A 155 -4.95 8.50 4.30
N GLY A 156 -4.94 9.44 5.24
CA GLY A 156 -3.81 10.33 5.52
C GLY A 156 -3.24 11.01 4.27
N ASP A 157 -1.91 11.12 4.19
CA ASP A 157 -1.21 11.74 3.06
C ASP A 157 -1.28 10.92 1.76
N MET A 158 -1.65 9.65 1.84
CA MET A 158 -1.89 8.81 0.65
C MET A 158 -3.11 9.31 -0.13
N GLY A 159 -4.11 9.87 0.54
CA GLY A 159 -5.37 10.33 -0.04
C GLY A 159 -6.28 9.18 -0.48
N GLY A 160 -7.32 9.53 -1.25
CA GLY A 160 -8.32 8.57 -1.69
C GLY A 160 -9.58 8.56 -0.81
N SER A 161 -10.44 7.55 -0.98
CA SER A 161 -11.78 7.50 -0.38
C SER A 161 -11.97 6.43 0.69
N ARG A 162 -11.09 5.42 0.73
CA ARG A 162 -11.23 4.29 1.65
C ARG A 162 -9.90 3.59 1.87
N SER A 163 -9.62 3.19 3.12
CA SER A 163 -8.50 2.31 3.43
C SER A 163 -8.82 1.30 4.54
N HIS A 164 -8.06 0.19 4.55
CA HIS A 164 -8.08 -0.82 5.60
C HIS A 164 -6.65 -1.21 5.97
N GLU A 165 -6.38 -1.21 7.25
CA GLU A 165 -5.16 -1.74 7.83
C GLU A 165 -5.37 -3.14 8.38
N PHE A 166 -4.33 -3.96 8.32
CA PHE A 166 -4.22 -5.23 9.01
C PHE A 166 -3.23 -5.07 10.14
N ILE A 167 -3.67 -5.24 11.38
CA ILE A 167 -2.86 -5.01 12.59
C ILE A 167 -2.70 -6.32 13.34
N ALA A 168 -1.46 -6.78 13.49
CA ALA A 168 -1.12 -7.92 14.32
C ALA A 168 -0.91 -7.47 15.78
N GLU A 169 -1.52 -8.19 16.74
CA GLU A 169 -1.36 -7.92 18.16
C GLU A 169 0.10 -8.14 18.59
N SER A 170 0.70 -7.13 19.22
CA SER A 170 2.08 -7.20 19.72
C SER A 170 2.35 -6.10 20.73
N GLU A 171 2.91 -6.46 21.88
CA GLU A 171 3.40 -5.52 22.88
C GLU A 171 4.55 -4.63 22.35
N GLN A 172 5.23 -5.07 21.29
CA GLN A 172 6.27 -4.29 20.62
C GLN A 172 5.71 -3.28 19.61
N GLY A 173 4.40 -3.33 19.35
CA GLY A 173 3.73 -2.43 18.43
C GLY A 173 3.79 -0.97 18.86
N SER A 174 3.67 -0.07 17.91
CA SER A 174 3.57 1.38 18.12
C SER A 174 2.11 1.86 18.09
N ASP A 175 1.25 1.09 17.44
CA ASP A 175 -0.13 1.47 17.22
C ASP A 175 -1.00 0.97 18.39
N THR A 176 -1.81 1.88 18.93
CA THR A 176 -2.87 1.53 19.90
C THR A 176 -4.19 1.43 19.13
N TYR A 177 -4.93 0.36 19.36
CA TYR A 177 -6.21 0.13 18.69
C TYR A 177 -7.15 -0.70 19.57
N LEU A 178 -8.42 -0.67 19.26
CA LEU A 178 -9.43 -1.54 19.87
C LEU A 178 -9.60 -2.81 19.05
N LYS A 179 -9.61 -3.97 19.72
CA LYS A 179 -9.88 -5.29 19.12
C LYS A 179 -11.16 -5.87 19.70
N CYS A 180 -11.99 -6.46 18.87
CA CYS A 180 -13.18 -7.20 19.30
C CYS A 180 -12.79 -8.38 20.20
N ARG A 181 -13.53 -8.56 21.32
CA ARG A 181 -13.32 -9.68 22.24
C ARG A 181 -13.83 -11.02 21.72
N ASN A 182 -14.68 -10.99 20.69
CA ASN A 182 -15.09 -12.22 20.01
C ASN A 182 -13.95 -12.70 19.10
N GLU A 183 -13.34 -13.82 19.44
CA GLU A 183 -12.18 -14.38 18.74
C GLU A 183 -12.44 -14.73 17.27
N THR A 184 -13.69 -14.95 16.88
CA THR A 184 -14.07 -15.19 15.48
C THR A 184 -14.28 -13.91 14.68
N CYS A 185 -14.32 -12.75 15.35
CA CYS A 185 -14.50 -11.44 14.75
C CYS A 185 -13.16 -10.72 14.65
N ARG A 186 -12.75 -10.40 13.41
CA ARG A 186 -11.48 -9.71 13.14
C ARG A 186 -11.59 -8.19 13.19
N TYR A 187 -12.71 -7.65 13.68
CA TYR A 187 -12.92 -6.22 13.77
C TYR A 187 -11.93 -5.55 14.72
N GLY A 188 -11.36 -4.44 14.25
CA GLY A 188 -10.60 -3.51 15.06
C GLY A 188 -10.96 -2.06 14.72
N SER A 189 -10.66 -1.13 15.63
CA SER A 189 -10.90 0.30 15.47
C SER A 189 -9.73 1.12 15.99
N LYS A 190 -9.41 2.22 15.33
CA LYS A 190 -8.49 3.26 15.84
C LYS A 190 -9.24 4.36 16.61
N ASP A 191 -10.56 4.38 16.56
CA ASP A 191 -11.37 5.22 17.43
C ASP A 191 -11.44 4.59 18.82
N LEU A 192 -10.65 5.09 19.75
CA LEU A 192 -10.55 4.58 21.12
C LEU A 192 -11.79 4.91 21.99
N GLU A 193 -12.71 5.73 21.49
CA GLU A 193 -13.97 6.04 22.17
C GLU A 193 -15.09 5.05 21.85
N GLU A 194 -14.88 4.16 20.86
CA GLU A 194 -15.86 3.15 20.47
C GLU A 194 -16.08 2.12 21.61
N LYS A 195 -17.34 1.83 21.92
CA LYS A 195 -17.69 0.98 23.08
C LYS A 195 -17.94 -0.46 22.71
N GLU A 196 -18.52 -0.69 21.54
CA GLU A 196 -18.98 -1.99 21.09
C GLU A 196 -18.53 -2.24 19.65
N CYS A 197 -18.30 -3.50 19.33
CA CYS A 197 -17.90 -3.92 18.00
C CYS A 197 -19.00 -3.67 16.97
N SER A 198 -18.73 -2.84 15.97
CA SER A 198 -19.68 -2.51 14.91
C SER A 198 -20.09 -3.72 14.05
N ASN A 199 -19.29 -4.81 14.05
CA ASN A 199 -19.61 -6.03 13.29
C ASN A 199 -20.47 -7.02 14.04
N CYS A 200 -20.33 -7.17 15.38
CA CYS A 200 -21.00 -8.23 16.13
C CYS A 200 -21.56 -7.81 17.50
N GLY A 201 -21.42 -6.54 17.90
CA GLY A 201 -21.93 -6.00 19.15
C GLY A 201 -21.19 -6.46 20.41
N SER A 202 -20.08 -7.20 20.28
CA SER A 202 -19.28 -7.62 21.45
C SER A 202 -18.44 -6.47 21.98
N ASP A 203 -18.02 -6.58 23.25
CA ASP A 203 -17.08 -5.63 23.85
C ASP A 203 -15.78 -5.52 23.06
N LEU A 204 -15.15 -4.36 23.14
CA LEU A 204 -13.83 -4.09 22.61
C LEU A 204 -12.79 -4.09 23.75
N ARG A 205 -11.54 -4.35 23.39
CA ARG A 205 -10.37 -4.21 24.29
C ARG A 205 -9.27 -3.44 23.61
N GLU A 206 -8.62 -2.55 24.35
CA GLU A 206 -7.47 -1.80 23.89
C GLU A 206 -6.21 -2.67 23.87
N LEU A 207 -5.47 -2.63 22.77
CA LEU A 207 -4.24 -3.39 22.55
C LEU A 207 -3.21 -2.55 21.82
N LYS A 208 -1.95 -3.02 21.88
CA LYS A 208 -0.89 -2.56 20.98
C LYS A 208 -0.73 -3.51 19.81
N GLY A 209 -0.39 -2.96 18.65
CA GLY A 209 -0.23 -3.75 17.45
C GLY A 209 0.81 -3.20 16.48
N ILE A 210 1.10 -4.02 15.50
CA ILE A 210 1.99 -3.73 14.37
C ILE A 210 1.14 -3.78 13.12
N GLU A 211 1.12 -2.69 12.35
CA GLU A 211 0.56 -2.68 11.01
C GLU A 211 1.40 -3.60 10.10
N ILE A 212 0.79 -4.66 9.58
CA ILE A 212 1.43 -5.65 8.72
C ILE A 212 1.02 -5.52 7.25
N GLY A 213 -0.08 -4.82 6.98
CA GLY A 213 -0.56 -4.56 5.62
C GLY A 213 -1.59 -3.46 5.57
N HIS A 214 -1.66 -2.78 4.43
CA HIS A 214 -2.58 -1.67 4.20
C HIS A 214 -3.11 -1.71 2.76
N CYS A 215 -4.39 -1.47 2.58
CA CYS A 215 -5.07 -1.39 1.29
C CYS A 215 -5.74 -0.02 1.15
N PHE A 216 -5.56 0.65 0.00
CA PHE A 216 -6.12 1.97 -0.29
C PHE A 216 -6.90 1.99 -1.59
N GLN A 217 -8.02 2.70 -1.61
CA GLN A 217 -8.66 3.20 -2.81
C GLN A 217 -8.24 4.66 -3.01
N LEU A 218 -7.29 4.90 -3.90
CA LEU A 218 -6.70 6.22 -4.14
C LEU A 218 -7.56 7.11 -5.06
N GLY A 219 -8.48 6.50 -5.82
CA GLY A 219 -9.25 7.21 -6.82
C GLY A 219 -8.36 7.70 -7.98
N ASP A 220 -8.53 8.94 -8.37
CA ASP A 220 -7.82 9.61 -9.46
C ASP A 220 -6.63 10.47 -9.01
N ARG A 221 -6.31 10.50 -7.73
CA ARG A 221 -5.31 11.39 -7.13
C ARG A 221 -3.97 11.45 -7.86
N TYR A 222 -3.48 10.34 -8.41
CA TYR A 222 -2.17 10.25 -9.08
C TYR A 222 -2.30 10.26 -10.60
N THR A 223 -3.51 10.20 -11.14
CA THR A 223 -3.79 10.01 -12.55
C THR A 223 -4.36 11.24 -13.25
N THR A 224 -4.78 12.27 -12.50
CA THR A 224 -5.27 13.53 -13.06
C THR A 224 -4.20 14.29 -13.85
N GLU A 225 -4.59 15.19 -14.73
CA GLU A 225 -3.70 16.08 -15.50
C GLU A 225 -2.82 16.95 -14.61
N ASP A 226 -3.32 17.34 -13.43
CA ASP A 226 -2.57 18.11 -12.42
C ASP A 226 -1.55 17.27 -11.63
N SER A 227 -1.45 15.97 -11.92
CA SER A 227 -0.53 15.01 -11.33
C SER A 227 0.32 14.35 -12.43
N ILE A 228 0.35 13.02 -12.51
CA ILE A 228 1.16 12.27 -13.50
C ILE A 228 0.49 12.23 -14.89
N GLY A 229 -0.84 12.40 -14.95
CA GLY A 229 -1.58 12.54 -16.19
C GLY A 229 -1.84 11.22 -16.91
N LEU A 230 -2.42 10.22 -16.24
CA LEU A 230 -2.78 8.94 -16.86
C LEU A 230 -4.25 8.94 -17.29
N THR A 231 -4.49 8.98 -18.59
CA THR A 231 -5.83 8.86 -19.20
C THR A 231 -5.94 7.64 -20.10
N TYR A 232 -7.15 7.27 -20.48
CA TYR A 232 -7.43 6.24 -21.48
C TYR A 232 -8.56 6.67 -22.41
N THR A 233 -8.51 6.23 -23.67
CA THR A 233 -9.58 6.45 -24.65
C THR A 233 -10.70 5.41 -24.44
N THR A 234 -11.93 5.87 -24.26
CA THR A 234 -13.12 5.02 -24.14
C THR A 234 -13.52 4.42 -25.48
N GLU A 235 -14.49 3.50 -25.49
CA GLU A 235 -15.07 2.94 -26.72
C GLU A 235 -15.75 4.00 -27.60
N SER A 236 -16.25 5.10 -27.00
CA SER A 236 -16.83 6.23 -27.72
C SER A 236 -15.80 7.25 -28.21
N GLY A 237 -14.52 7.07 -27.94
CA GLY A 237 -13.45 7.99 -28.33
C GLY A 237 -13.20 9.16 -27.36
N GLU A 238 -13.83 9.13 -26.19
CA GLU A 238 -13.62 10.14 -25.15
C GLU A 238 -12.38 9.78 -24.32
N GLU A 239 -11.62 10.78 -23.88
CA GLU A 239 -10.58 10.59 -22.87
C GLU A 239 -11.16 10.62 -21.46
N ARG A 240 -10.67 9.73 -20.59
CA ARG A 240 -11.06 9.66 -19.18
C ARG A 240 -9.87 9.29 -18.31
N GLU A 241 -9.89 9.80 -17.08
CA GLU A 241 -8.94 9.48 -16.03
C GLU A 241 -9.09 8.03 -15.56
N VAL A 242 -7.97 7.46 -15.12
CA VAL A 242 -7.90 6.10 -14.58
C VAL A 242 -8.05 6.15 -13.06
N LEU A 243 -8.81 5.24 -12.48
CA LEU A 243 -8.92 5.10 -11.02
C LEU A 243 -7.87 4.12 -10.50
N MET A 244 -7.22 4.47 -9.39
CA MET A 244 -6.08 3.73 -8.85
C MET A 244 -6.37 3.16 -7.45
N GLY A 245 -5.84 1.96 -7.17
CA GLY A 245 -5.72 1.39 -5.84
C GLY A 245 -4.27 1.05 -5.52
N CYS A 246 -3.90 1.14 -4.24
CA CYS A 246 -2.57 0.79 -3.72
C CYS A 246 -2.68 -0.19 -2.55
N TYR A 247 -1.77 -1.17 -2.49
CA TYR A 247 -1.87 -2.28 -1.54
C TYR A 247 -0.47 -2.71 -1.07
N GLY A 248 -0.14 -2.43 0.21
CA GLY A 248 1.17 -2.69 0.80
C GLY A 248 1.17 -3.83 1.84
N ILE A 249 2.24 -4.62 1.88
CA ILE A 249 2.57 -5.57 2.97
C ILE A 249 4.04 -5.36 3.36
N GLY A 250 4.31 -5.12 4.64
CA GLY A 250 5.66 -5.01 5.17
C GLY A 250 6.28 -6.39 5.39
N ILE A 251 7.01 -6.91 4.40
CA ILE A 251 7.59 -8.27 4.42
C ILE A 251 8.60 -8.47 5.56
N SER A 252 9.46 -7.50 5.79
CA SER A 252 10.52 -7.59 6.81
C SER A 252 10.08 -7.12 8.21
N ARG A 253 8.89 -6.62 8.34
CA ARG A 253 8.27 -6.16 9.58
C ARG A 253 7.55 -7.28 10.30
#